data_cfcf156ad18bb028c3028b550f1bf1e7
#
_entry.id   cfcf156ad18bb028c3028b550f1bf1e7
#
_cell.length_a   1.000
_cell.length_b   1.000
_cell.length_c   1.000
_cell.angle_alpha   90.00
_cell.angle_beta   90.00
_cell.angle_gamma   90.00
#
_symmetry.space_group_name_H-M   'P 1'
#
loop_
_entity.id
_entity.type
_entity.pdbx_description
1 polymer ?
#
loop_
_entity_poly.entity_id
_entity_poly.type
_entity_poly.pdbx_seq_one_letter_code
_entity_poly.pdbx_strand_id
1 'polypeptide(L)'
;ISGSFKTGSWGLVNPSLMIEQKISKKWAFSANSEWMSADGQYPFTLYYGDKNDMTSREKRRNTQVENLRAEAGLFGNFSATEQWRMKAYYYQSSRGLPNATSLYYDYAAQHLWDKNVFVQSQYKKEFNRQWVFQTSAKWNWSYQRYLDPTYNNSEGKQDNSYYQQEYYLSASALFRALDNLSFSLSTDGSIN
;
A
#
# COMPACT_ATOMS: atom_id res chain seq x y z
N ILE A 1 6.78 -20.12 -9.36
CA ILE A 1 6.75 -18.82 -10.06
C ILE A 1 5.44 -18.73 -10.81
N SER A 2 4.73 -17.62 -10.63
CA SER A 2 3.52 -17.32 -11.39
C SER A 2 3.57 -15.86 -11.88
N GLY A 3 3.03 -15.63 -13.06
CA GLY A 3 2.89 -14.30 -13.63
C GLY A 3 1.49 -14.09 -14.15
N SER A 4 1.00 -12.86 -14.13
CA SER A 4 -0.23 -12.47 -14.78
C SER A 4 -0.07 -11.17 -15.55
N PHE A 5 -0.86 -11.03 -16.59
CA PHE A 5 -0.94 -9.82 -17.38
C PHE A 5 -2.39 -9.49 -17.64
N LYS A 6 -2.84 -8.32 -17.19
CA LYS A 6 -4.21 -7.85 -17.36
C LYS A 6 -4.20 -6.59 -18.21
N THR A 7 -5.15 -6.51 -19.13
CA THR A 7 -5.44 -5.30 -19.89
C THR A 7 -6.92 -5.00 -19.80
N GLY A 8 -7.28 -3.75 -20.00
CA GLY A 8 -8.67 -3.34 -19.93
C GLY A 8 -8.92 -2.02 -20.65
N SER A 9 -10.13 -1.50 -20.50
CA SER A 9 -10.52 -0.23 -21.06
C SER A 9 -9.67 0.91 -20.50
N TRP A 10 -9.60 2.00 -21.28
CA TRP A 10 -8.92 3.25 -20.90
C TRP A 10 -7.44 3.08 -20.57
N GLY A 11 -6.75 2.30 -21.39
CA GLY A 11 -5.31 2.13 -21.31
C GLY A 11 -4.83 1.30 -20.13
N LEU A 12 -5.71 0.52 -19.48
CA LEU A 12 -5.31 -0.33 -18.36
C LEU A 12 -4.31 -1.40 -18.79
N VAL A 13 -3.15 -1.38 -18.15
CA VAL A 13 -2.09 -2.40 -18.24
C VAL A 13 -1.66 -2.75 -16.83
N ASN A 14 -1.67 -4.04 -16.48
CA ASN A 14 -1.36 -4.51 -15.14
C ASN A 14 -0.65 -5.87 -15.16
N PRO A 15 0.68 -5.90 -15.39
CA PRO A 15 1.51 -7.08 -15.18
C PRO A 15 1.75 -7.33 -13.70
N SER A 16 1.86 -8.60 -13.32
CA SER A 16 2.32 -9.02 -12.00
C SER A 16 3.18 -10.27 -12.07
N LEU A 17 4.10 -10.38 -11.12
CA LEU A 17 5.00 -11.52 -10.95
C LEU A 17 5.02 -11.94 -9.49
N MET A 18 4.91 -13.23 -9.22
CA MET A 18 5.04 -13.82 -7.90
C MET A 18 6.04 -14.99 -7.94
N ILE A 19 6.92 -15.00 -6.98
CA ILE A 19 7.93 -16.04 -6.80
C ILE A 19 7.80 -16.54 -5.36
N GLU A 20 7.69 -17.84 -5.20
CA GLU A 20 7.79 -18.51 -3.91
C GLU A 20 8.83 -19.63 -4.06
N GLN A 21 9.81 -19.65 -3.17
CA GLN A 21 10.91 -20.57 -3.24
C GLN A 21 11.30 -21.08 -1.86
N LYS A 22 11.32 -22.38 -1.70
CA LYS A 22 11.98 -23.02 -0.56
C LYS A 22 13.47 -23.06 -0.80
N ILE A 23 14.23 -22.31 0.00
CA ILE A 23 15.70 -22.21 -0.12
C ILE A 23 16.36 -23.41 0.55
N SER A 24 15.83 -23.86 1.69
CA SER A 24 16.33 -24.99 2.44
C SER A 24 15.20 -25.63 3.28
N LYS A 25 15.55 -26.63 4.11
CA LYS A 25 14.59 -27.22 5.05
C LYS A 25 14.05 -26.22 6.07
N LYS A 26 14.80 -25.15 6.36
CA LYS A 26 14.47 -24.15 7.37
C LYS A 26 14.06 -22.81 6.79
N TRP A 27 14.38 -22.52 5.53
CA TRP A 27 14.19 -21.21 4.93
C TRP A 27 13.33 -21.27 3.68
N ALA A 28 12.40 -20.31 3.61
CA ALA A 28 11.62 -20.03 2.41
C ALA A 28 11.63 -18.52 2.14
N PHE A 29 11.51 -18.19 0.87
CA PHE A 29 11.46 -16.83 0.37
C PHE A 29 10.22 -16.65 -0.50
N SER A 30 9.62 -15.46 -0.43
CA SER A 30 8.59 -15.02 -1.38
C SER A 30 8.93 -13.63 -1.90
N ALA A 31 8.59 -13.38 -3.15
CA ALA A 31 8.61 -12.04 -3.72
C ALA A 31 7.39 -11.88 -4.63
N ASN A 32 6.75 -10.72 -4.57
CA ASN A 32 5.76 -10.35 -5.55
C ASN A 32 5.95 -8.91 -5.99
N SER A 33 5.62 -8.63 -7.24
CA SER A 33 5.62 -7.28 -7.81
C SER A 33 4.45 -7.13 -8.75
N GLU A 34 3.83 -5.97 -8.70
CA GLU A 34 2.71 -5.58 -9.56
C GLU A 34 2.91 -4.14 -9.98
N TRP A 35 2.84 -3.90 -11.28
CA TRP A 35 2.77 -2.57 -11.83
C TRP A 35 1.43 -2.37 -12.50
N MET A 36 0.84 -1.20 -12.37
CA MET A 36 -0.42 -0.83 -13.01
C MET A 36 -0.30 0.56 -13.60
N SER A 37 -0.79 0.70 -14.83
CA SER A 37 -0.97 1.99 -15.48
C SER A 37 -2.32 2.03 -16.18
N ALA A 38 -2.99 3.18 -16.10
CA ALA A 38 -4.21 3.47 -16.84
C ALA A 38 -4.31 4.97 -17.13
N ASP A 39 -4.85 5.36 -18.27
CA ASP A 39 -5.15 6.75 -18.56
C ASP A 39 -6.48 7.22 -17.95
N GLY A 40 -7.41 6.29 -17.73
CA GLY A 40 -8.70 6.54 -17.09
C GLY A 40 -9.64 7.46 -17.87
N GLN A 41 -9.34 7.79 -19.13
CA GLN A 41 -10.06 8.76 -19.95
C GLN A 41 -11.39 8.21 -20.49
N TYR A 42 -12.31 7.89 -19.58
CA TYR A 42 -13.61 7.39 -20.00
C TYR A 42 -14.51 8.50 -20.55
N PRO A 43 -15.35 8.19 -21.58
CA PRO A 43 -16.33 9.13 -22.08
C PRO A 43 -17.51 9.25 -21.11
N PHE A 44 -18.05 10.46 -20.98
CA PHE A 44 -19.27 10.72 -20.23
C PHE A 44 -20.12 11.76 -20.95
N THR A 45 -21.40 11.86 -20.58
CA THR A 45 -22.32 12.85 -21.10
C THR A 45 -22.51 13.94 -20.06
N LEU A 46 -22.23 15.19 -20.44
CA LEU A 46 -22.48 16.36 -19.62
C LEU A 46 -23.86 16.93 -19.98
N TYR A 47 -24.70 17.15 -18.97
CA TYR A 47 -26.03 17.74 -19.10
C TYR A 47 -25.97 19.19 -18.64
N TYR A 48 -26.43 20.09 -19.49
CA TYR A 48 -26.35 21.53 -19.24
C TYR A 48 -27.55 22.09 -18.46
N GLY A 49 -28.48 21.22 -18.06
CA GLY A 49 -29.54 21.56 -17.10
C GLY A 49 -30.53 22.61 -17.56
N ASP A 50 -30.68 22.85 -18.86
CA ASP A 50 -31.60 23.85 -19.38
C ASP A 50 -32.69 23.20 -20.25
N LYS A 51 -33.73 24.00 -20.54
CA LYS A 51 -34.96 23.65 -21.24
C LYS A 51 -34.78 23.07 -22.65
N ASN A 52 -33.56 22.99 -23.15
CA ASN A 52 -33.27 22.53 -24.52
C ASN A 52 -32.55 21.18 -24.60
N ASP A 53 -32.52 20.37 -23.53
CA ASP A 53 -31.82 19.08 -23.47
C ASP A 53 -30.39 19.09 -24.06
N MET A 54 -29.68 20.22 -23.90
CA MET A 54 -28.33 20.36 -24.43
C MET A 54 -27.39 19.43 -23.65
N THR A 55 -26.77 18.56 -24.41
CA THR A 55 -25.76 17.63 -23.88
C THR A 55 -24.50 17.70 -24.71
N SER A 56 -23.32 17.49 -24.07
CA SER A 56 -22.08 17.24 -24.78
C SER A 56 -21.47 15.90 -24.36
N ARG A 57 -20.77 15.25 -25.28
CA ARG A 57 -20.02 14.04 -24.99
C ARG A 57 -18.55 14.41 -24.78
N GLU A 58 -18.12 14.27 -23.54
CA GLU A 58 -16.79 14.65 -23.09
C GLU A 58 -15.94 13.43 -22.73
N LYS A 59 -14.63 13.60 -22.64
CA LYS A 59 -13.72 12.64 -22.05
C LYS A 59 -13.21 13.14 -20.72
N ARG A 60 -13.22 12.27 -19.71
CA ARG A 60 -12.65 12.57 -18.40
C ARG A 60 -11.15 12.90 -18.56
N ARG A 61 -10.72 14.00 -17.95
CA ARG A 61 -9.31 14.45 -17.97
C ARG A 61 -8.68 14.31 -16.60
N ASN A 62 -7.35 14.24 -16.57
CA ASN A 62 -6.54 14.13 -15.36
C ASN A 62 -6.93 12.92 -14.47
N THR A 63 -7.14 11.78 -15.10
CA THR A 63 -7.57 10.51 -14.50
C THR A 63 -6.49 9.44 -14.56
N GLN A 64 -5.33 9.78 -15.12
CA GLN A 64 -4.22 8.85 -15.24
C GLN A 64 -3.74 8.37 -13.87
N VAL A 65 -3.42 7.12 -13.79
CA VAL A 65 -2.85 6.49 -12.61
C VAL A 65 -1.72 5.56 -13.02
N GLU A 66 -0.64 5.63 -12.28
CA GLU A 66 0.45 4.67 -12.35
C GLU A 66 0.83 4.27 -10.93
N ASN A 67 0.98 2.99 -10.67
CA ASN A 67 1.49 2.50 -9.40
C ASN A 67 2.40 1.29 -9.57
N LEU A 68 3.31 1.14 -8.62
CA LEU A 68 4.18 -0.01 -8.45
C LEU A 68 4.08 -0.49 -7.01
N ARG A 69 3.85 -1.77 -6.85
CA ARG A 69 3.90 -2.48 -5.57
C ARG A 69 4.92 -3.60 -5.66
N ALA A 70 5.76 -3.72 -4.66
CA ALA A 70 6.69 -4.84 -4.52
C ALA A 70 6.72 -5.31 -3.06
N GLU A 71 6.77 -6.61 -2.88
CA GLU A 71 6.86 -7.25 -1.57
C GLU A 71 7.93 -8.34 -1.61
N ALA A 72 8.67 -8.47 -0.51
CA ALA A 72 9.57 -9.59 -0.29
C ALA A 72 9.36 -10.15 1.11
N GLY A 73 9.32 -11.46 1.24
CA GLY A 73 9.17 -12.17 2.50
C GLY A 73 10.28 -13.20 2.69
N LEU A 74 10.82 -13.28 3.90
CA LEU A 74 11.75 -14.31 4.31
C LEU A 74 11.18 -15.03 5.54
N PHE A 75 11.14 -16.34 5.47
CA PHE A 75 10.52 -17.19 6.48
C PHE A 75 11.55 -18.21 6.99
N GLY A 76 11.84 -18.15 8.29
CA GLY A 76 12.68 -19.10 9.00
C GLY A 76 11.83 -20.02 9.88
N ASN A 77 11.87 -21.32 9.61
CA ASN A 77 11.27 -22.36 10.44
C ASN A 77 12.41 -23.19 11.02
N PHE A 78 12.96 -22.77 12.17
CA PHE A 78 14.14 -23.37 12.78
C PHE A 78 13.82 -24.71 13.45
N SER A 79 12.60 -24.80 14.03
CA SER A 79 12.02 -26.00 14.60
C SER A 79 10.48 -25.93 14.57
N ALA A 80 9.80 -26.96 15.05
CA ALA A 80 8.34 -26.92 15.23
C ALA A 80 7.88 -25.83 16.22
N THR A 81 8.78 -25.37 17.09
CA THR A 81 8.52 -24.42 18.18
C THR A 81 9.20 -23.06 17.98
N GLU A 82 9.94 -22.88 16.87
CA GLU A 82 10.71 -21.65 16.65
C GLU A 82 10.59 -21.18 15.20
N GLN A 83 10.03 -19.98 15.03
CA GLN A 83 9.74 -19.38 13.74
C GLN A 83 10.16 -17.91 13.73
N TRP A 84 10.66 -17.49 12.58
CA TRP A 84 10.93 -16.09 12.29
C TRP A 84 10.37 -15.73 10.92
N ARG A 85 9.83 -14.53 10.81
CA ARG A 85 9.28 -13.98 9.58
C ARG A 85 9.75 -12.55 9.41
N MET A 86 10.13 -12.20 8.21
CA MET A 86 10.44 -10.83 7.83
C MET A 86 9.71 -10.50 6.53
N LYS A 87 9.15 -9.30 6.45
CA LYS A 87 8.50 -8.76 5.26
C LYS A 87 9.02 -7.37 4.98
N ALA A 88 9.41 -7.12 3.73
CA ALA A 88 9.66 -5.80 3.18
C ALA A 88 8.58 -5.46 2.15
N TYR A 89 8.17 -4.21 2.14
CA TYR A 89 7.13 -3.70 1.25
C TYR A 89 7.55 -2.37 0.67
N TYR A 90 7.30 -2.19 -0.62
CA TYR A 90 7.44 -0.94 -1.33
C TYR A 90 6.17 -0.65 -2.12
N TYR A 91 5.70 0.58 -2.05
CA TYR A 91 4.62 1.11 -2.85
C TYR A 91 4.94 2.51 -3.33
N GLN A 92 4.64 2.78 -4.59
CA GLN A 92 4.60 4.14 -5.10
C GLN A 92 3.39 4.30 -6.03
N SER A 93 2.81 5.48 -6.02
CA SER A 93 1.71 5.86 -6.89
C SER A 93 1.88 7.29 -7.39
N SER A 94 1.45 7.51 -8.61
CA SER A 94 1.34 8.81 -9.25
C SER A 94 -0.01 8.88 -9.94
N ARG A 95 -0.84 9.85 -9.59
CA ARG A 95 -2.20 9.95 -10.13
C ARG A 95 -2.67 11.38 -10.30
N GLY A 96 -3.35 11.63 -11.40
CA GLY A 96 -4.16 12.82 -11.58
C GLY A 96 -5.41 12.77 -10.69
N LEU A 97 -5.87 13.93 -10.25
CA LEU A 97 -7.10 14.08 -9.49
C LEU A 97 -8.10 14.87 -10.36
N PRO A 98 -9.11 14.19 -10.92
CA PRO A 98 -10.09 14.85 -11.75
C PRO A 98 -11.01 15.74 -10.90
N ASN A 99 -11.23 16.98 -11.32
CA ASN A 99 -12.20 17.87 -10.71
C ASN A 99 -13.65 17.37 -10.91
N ALA A 100 -14.59 17.99 -10.20
CA ALA A 100 -16.00 17.79 -10.48
C ALA A 100 -16.31 18.14 -11.95
N THR A 101 -17.21 17.39 -12.56
CA THR A 101 -17.72 17.68 -13.90
C THR A 101 -18.70 18.87 -13.81
N SER A 102 -18.21 20.07 -14.00
CA SER A 102 -19.06 21.27 -14.04
C SER A 102 -18.76 22.10 -15.27
N LEU A 103 -19.76 22.86 -15.73
CA LEU A 103 -19.70 23.73 -16.90
C LEU A 103 -18.57 24.76 -16.89
N TYR A 104 -18.08 25.10 -15.69
CA TYR A 104 -17.16 26.22 -15.50
C TYR A 104 -15.72 25.78 -15.19
N TYR A 105 -15.46 24.45 -15.06
CA TYR A 105 -14.16 23.91 -14.71
C TYR A 105 -13.77 22.74 -15.62
N ASP A 106 -13.32 23.07 -16.81
CA ASP A 106 -12.82 22.08 -17.77
C ASP A 106 -11.37 21.64 -17.50
N TYR A 107 -10.67 22.34 -16.62
CA TYR A 107 -9.25 22.13 -16.37
C TYR A 107 -8.98 21.55 -14.97
N ALA A 108 -8.63 20.27 -14.93
CA ALA A 108 -8.12 19.61 -13.73
C ALA A 108 -6.62 19.32 -13.92
N ALA A 109 -5.79 19.91 -13.06
CA ALA A 109 -4.34 19.71 -13.12
C ALA A 109 -3.75 19.22 -11.80
N GLN A 110 -4.61 18.93 -10.82
CA GLN A 110 -4.19 18.43 -9.52
C GLN A 110 -3.55 17.06 -9.65
N HIS A 111 -2.48 16.85 -8.90
CA HIS A 111 -1.71 15.62 -8.94
C HIS A 111 -1.33 15.16 -7.54
N LEU A 112 -1.34 13.86 -7.32
CA LEU A 112 -0.99 13.23 -6.05
C LEU A 112 0.06 12.15 -6.28
N TRP A 113 1.13 12.22 -5.51
CA TRP A 113 2.17 11.19 -5.42
C TRP A 113 2.19 10.61 -4.03
N ASP A 114 2.21 9.28 -3.95
CA ASP A 114 2.36 8.55 -2.71
C ASP A 114 3.57 7.61 -2.81
N LYS A 115 4.33 7.48 -1.72
CA LYS A 115 5.32 6.43 -1.54
C LYS A 115 5.20 5.86 -0.14
N ASN A 116 5.34 4.56 -0.03
CA ASN A 116 5.36 3.87 1.25
C ASN A 116 6.38 2.74 1.23
N VAL A 117 7.19 2.69 2.26
CA VAL A 117 8.15 1.61 2.49
C VAL A 117 7.97 1.12 3.91
N PHE A 118 7.87 -0.17 4.12
CA PHE A 118 8.01 -0.72 5.46
C PHE A 118 8.81 -2.01 5.47
N VAL A 119 9.43 -2.26 6.60
CA VAL A 119 10.03 -3.53 6.96
C VAL A 119 9.48 -3.94 8.30
N GLN A 120 8.99 -5.17 8.37
CA GLN A 120 8.52 -5.77 9.62
C GLN A 120 9.16 -7.11 9.85
N SER A 121 9.41 -7.42 11.10
CA SER A 121 9.97 -8.69 11.56
C SER A 121 9.15 -9.22 12.71
N GLN A 122 8.95 -10.52 12.75
CA GLN A 122 8.26 -11.23 13.81
C GLN A 122 9.04 -12.47 14.17
N TYR A 123 9.26 -12.65 15.45
CA TYR A 123 9.88 -13.85 16.00
C TYR A 123 8.96 -14.48 17.04
N LYS A 124 8.80 -15.81 16.95
CA LYS A 124 8.01 -16.60 17.89
C LYS A 124 8.83 -17.82 18.33
N LYS A 125 8.87 -18.04 19.64
CA LYS A 125 9.51 -19.21 20.23
C LYS A 125 8.69 -19.81 21.36
N GLU A 126 8.46 -21.10 21.28
CA GLU A 126 7.94 -21.90 22.40
C GLU A 126 9.13 -22.57 23.09
N PHE A 127 9.51 -22.05 24.26
CA PHE A 127 10.67 -22.56 25.02
C PHE A 127 10.39 -23.95 25.59
N ASN A 128 9.15 -24.17 26.03
CA ASN A 128 8.65 -25.44 26.55
C ASN A 128 7.11 -25.47 26.44
N ARG A 129 6.47 -26.47 27.01
CA ARG A 129 4.98 -26.57 26.97
C ARG A 129 4.29 -25.40 27.68
N GLN A 130 4.94 -24.73 28.61
CA GLN A 130 4.37 -23.66 29.41
C GLN A 130 4.62 -22.27 28.83
N TRP A 131 5.80 -22.00 28.26
CA TRP A 131 6.21 -20.66 27.86
C TRP A 131 6.28 -20.48 26.35
N VAL A 132 5.54 -19.46 25.86
CA VAL A 132 5.63 -18.97 24.48
C VAL A 132 5.97 -17.48 24.53
N PHE A 133 6.96 -17.11 23.76
CA PHE A 133 7.37 -15.73 23.57
C PHE A 133 7.18 -15.31 22.10
N GLN A 134 6.69 -14.10 21.89
CA GLN A 134 6.57 -13.48 20.57
C GLN A 134 7.00 -12.04 20.65
N THR A 135 7.77 -11.59 19.65
CA THR A 135 8.11 -10.19 19.46
C THR A 135 7.90 -9.79 18.02
N SER A 136 7.54 -8.52 17.81
CA SER A 136 7.38 -7.93 16.48
C SER A 136 8.00 -6.54 16.47
N ALA A 137 8.68 -6.23 15.38
CA ALA A 137 9.23 -4.90 15.11
C ALA A 137 8.81 -4.47 13.72
N LYS A 138 8.50 -3.19 13.55
CA LYS A 138 8.17 -2.58 12.26
C LYS A 138 8.80 -1.20 12.17
N TRP A 139 9.39 -0.93 11.03
CA TRP A 139 9.71 0.42 10.58
C TRP A 139 8.87 0.74 9.37
N ASN A 140 8.28 1.93 9.34
CA ASN A 140 7.51 2.45 8.24
C ASN A 140 7.98 3.85 7.87
N TRP A 141 8.07 4.11 6.57
CA TRP A 141 8.31 5.44 6.02
C TRP A 141 7.27 5.71 4.94
N SER A 142 6.67 6.89 4.95
CA SER A 142 5.75 7.34 3.93
C SER A 142 6.04 8.75 3.47
N TYR A 143 5.74 9.00 2.22
CA TYR A 143 5.80 10.30 1.57
C TYR A 143 4.54 10.50 0.77
N GLN A 144 3.96 11.70 0.87
CA GLN A 144 2.86 12.14 0.05
C GLN A 144 3.13 13.56 -0.44
N ARG A 145 2.89 13.82 -1.72
CA ARG A 145 2.92 15.16 -2.30
C ARG A 145 1.63 15.42 -3.06
N TYR A 146 1.00 16.55 -2.75
CA TYR A 146 -0.14 17.07 -3.47
C TYR A 146 0.28 18.35 -4.19
N LEU A 147 -0.02 18.45 -5.48
CA LEU A 147 0.19 19.64 -6.30
C LEU A 147 -1.13 20.06 -6.95
N ASP A 148 -1.52 21.31 -6.74
CA ASP A 148 -2.53 22.02 -7.53
C ASP A 148 -1.86 23.25 -8.18
N PRO A 149 -1.52 23.19 -9.47
CA PRO A 149 -0.86 24.29 -10.17
C PRO A 149 -1.80 25.46 -10.51
N THR A 150 -3.09 25.32 -10.22
CA THR A 150 -4.13 26.31 -10.51
C THR A 150 -4.77 26.88 -9.25
N TYR A 151 -4.19 26.58 -8.08
CA TYR A 151 -4.73 27.05 -6.81
C TYR A 151 -4.62 28.58 -6.69
N ASN A 152 -5.75 29.21 -6.34
CA ASN A 152 -5.84 30.67 -6.26
C ASN A 152 -5.28 31.19 -4.93
N ASN A 153 -3.97 31.37 -4.87
CA ASN A 153 -3.26 32.02 -3.77
C ASN A 153 -2.20 32.98 -4.33
N SER A 154 -1.44 33.65 -3.46
CA SER A 154 -0.35 34.57 -3.86
C SER A 154 0.76 33.91 -4.68
N GLU A 155 0.96 32.59 -4.54
CA GLU A 155 1.95 31.81 -5.28
C GLU A 155 1.40 31.22 -6.58
N GLY A 156 0.09 31.31 -6.82
CA GLY A 156 -0.59 30.72 -7.97
C GLY A 156 -0.60 29.19 -8.01
N LYS A 157 -0.23 28.52 -6.92
CA LYS A 157 -0.20 27.06 -6.79
C LYS A 157 -0.31 26.63 -5.34
N GLN A 158 -0.69 25.38 -5.14
CA GLN A 158 -0.55 24.68 -3.86
C GLN A 158 0.35 23.45 -4.08
N ASP A 159 1.45 23.37 -3.34
CA ASP A 159 2.43 22.26 -3.41
C ASP A 159 2.81 21.84 -2.00
N ASN A 160 2.16 20.78 -1.52
CA ASN A 160 2.32 20.29 -0.16
C ASN A 160 3.01 18.93 -0.18
N SER A 161 4.02 18.77 0.67
CA SER A 161 4.73 17.51 0.86
C SER A 161 4.70 17.09 2.32
N TYR A 162 4.41 15.83 2.56
CA TYR A 162 4.31 15.24 3.89
C TYR A 162 5.23 14.04 3.97
N TYR A 163 5.96 13.94 5.09
CA TYR A 163 6.85 12.82 5.42
C TYR A 163 6.45 12.29 6.78
N GLN A 164 6.39 10.99 6.91
CA GLN A 164 6.13 10.33 8.18
C GLN A 164 7.06 9.14 8.34
N GLN A 165 7.58 8.95 9.53
CA GLN A 165 8.29 7.75 9.96
C GLN A 165 7.64 7.19 11.20
N GLU A 166 7.58 5.88 11.29
CA GLU A 166 7.05 5.18 12.44
C GLU A 166 7.95 3.99 12.78
N TYR A 167 8.29 3.86 14.04
CA TYR A 167 8.94 2.70 14.62
C TYR A 167 7.98 2.06 15.61
N TYR A 168 7.74 0.78 15.45
CA TYR A 168 6.86 0.02 16.32
C TYR A 168 7.59 -1.20 16.85
N LEU A 169 7.44 -1.47 18.13
CA LEU A 169 7.94 -2.66 18.82
C LEU A 169 6.85 -3.24 19.70
N SER A 170 6.68 -4.55 19.65
CA SER A 170 5.83 -5.28 20.58
C SER A 170 6.49 -6.55 21.10
N ALA A 171 6.18 -6.91 22.33
CA ALA A 171 6.59 -8.16 22.93
C ALA A 171 5.42 -8.77 23.73
N SER A 172 5.25 -10.08 23.64
CA SER A 172 4.27 -10.81 24.41
C SER A 172 4.83 -12.13 24.94
N ALA A 173 4.38 -12.48 26.12
CA ALA A 173 4.70 -13.76 26.77
C ALA A 173 3.38 -14.44 27.17
N LEU A 174 3.25 -15.71 26.83
CA LEU A 174 2.15 -16.58 27.26
C LEU A 174 2.72 -17.63 28.21
N PHE A 175 2.10 -17.74 29.37
CA PHE A 175 2.39 -18.79 30.36
C PHE A 175 1.17 -19.69 30.55
N ARG A 176 1.30 -20.96 30.22
CA ARG A 176 0.29 -22.00 30.45
C ARG A 176 0.58 -22.63 31.81
N ALA A 177 -0.17 -22.20 32.83
CA ALA A 177 0.01 -22.70 34.19
C ALA A 177 -0.54 -24.13 34.36
N LEU A 178 -1.68 -24.40 33.71
CA LEU A 178 -2.37 -25.69 33.70
C LEU A 178 -2.93 -25.92 32.28
N ASP A 179 -3.42 -27.10 31.98
CA ASP A 179 -4.00 -27.42 30.67
C ASP A 179 -5.21 -26.53 30.30
N ASN A 180 -5.92 -26.03 31.32
CA ASN A 180 -7.09 -25.16 31.17
C ASN A 180 -6.87 -23.73 31.68
N LEU A 181 -5.66 -23.35 32.12
CA LEU A 181 -5.37 -22.02 32.65
C LEU A 181 -4.08 -21.44 32.03
N SER A 182 -4.22 -20.30 31.38
CA SER A 182 -3.12 -19.57 30.78
C SER A 182 -3.16 -18.10 31.14
N PHE A 183 -1.99 -17.50 31.30
CA PHE A 183 -1.79 -16.06 31.50
C PHE A 183 -1.03 -15.50 30.31
N SER A 184 -1.43 -14.32 29.82
CA SER A 184 -0.67 -13.61 28.80
C SER A 184 -0.36 -12.18 29.25
N LEU A 185 0.85 -11.75 28.98
CA LEU A 185 1.29 -10.38 29.14
C LEU A 185 1.80 -9.88 27.79
N SER A 186 1.35 -8.69 27.39
CA SER A 186 1.83 -8.02 26.20
C SER A 186 2.12 -6.55 26.46
N THR A 187 3.11 -6.02 25.78
CA THR A 187 3.44 -4.60 25.74
C THR A 187 3.78 -4.21 24.31
N ASP A 188 3.45 -2.99 23.95
CA ASP A 188 3.82 -2.39 22.67
C ASP A 188 4.09 -0.89 22.83
N GLY A 189 4.81 -0.35 21.87
CA GLY A 189 5.10 1.06 21.78
C GLY A 189 5.43 1.48 20.37
N SER A 190 5.14 2.74 20.05
CA SER A 190 5.49 3.36 18.78
C SER A 190 6.08 4.75 18.98
N ILE A 191 6.91 5.15 18.03
CA ILE A 191 7.50 6.49 17.91
C ILE A 191 7.28 6.93 16.46
N ASN A 192 6.72 8.13 16.30
CA ASN A 192 6.43 8.79 15.01
C ASN A 192 7.30 10.02 14.82
#